data_def9a79d848469e0e2232125d6fc9e95
#
_entry.id   def9a79d848469e0e2232125d6fc9e95
#
_cell.length_a   1.000
_cell.length_b   1.000
_cell.length_c   1.000
_cell.angle_alpha   90.00
_cell.angle_beta   90.00
_cell.angle_gamma   90.00
#
_symmetry.space_group_name_H-M   'P 1'
#
loop_
_entity.id
_entity.type
_entity.pdbx_description
1 polymer ?
#
loop_
_entity_poly.entity_id
_entity_poly.type
_entity_poly.pdbx_seq_one_letter_code
_entity_poly.pdbx_strand_id
1 'polypeptide(L)'
;MRLFFVIIVTSFSISCGNNSLLKEVKQLDYPSASGIEYFNRQYYIIGDDANDLLVLDSNFNPIDSIQLYSFTEKRIPKAVKADLEAITITKDNKLLLIGSGSLSPYRNIAWLIDPVTKQKDSIRLDTFYQRLTLYGIKELNIEGACAIPGSIILCNRGSKGYPKNQLILTSENFWKDQANVPISTILTGSATDSTVFNGISGLAYANKSDRLIVTVSTEDTRNNMDDGAIGKSYLWIIKNITSKKNWKTLNPDQVIDLEAIDPKFKGQKIESVCITKETKNFLYLVLVADNDNGSSSIFKMITEKK
;
A
#
# COMPACT_ATOMS: atom_id res chain seq x y z
N MET A 1 48.65 44.39 -28.42
CA MET A 1 47.56 44.31 -27.46
C MET A 1 46.66 43.13 -27.92
N ARG A 2 46.85 41.94 -27.35
CA ARG A 2 46.07 40.74 -27.72
C ARG A 2 44.92 40.61 -26.71
N LEU A 3 43.67 40.71 -27.20
CA LEU A 3 42.47 40.45 -26.41
C LEU A 3 42.28 38.95 -26.27
N PHE A 4 42.32 38.43 -25.05
CA PHE A 4 41.89 37.08 -24.72
C PHE A 4 40.36 37.10 -24.48
N PHE A 5 39.61 36.41 -25.32
CA PHE A 5 38.21 36.09 -25.06
C PHE A 5 38.15 34.84 -24.16
N VAL A 6 37.65 35.02 -22.93
CA VAL A 6 37.32 33.91 -22.03
C VAL A 6 35.89 33.49 -22.36
N ILE A 7 35.73 32.32 -22.96
CA ILE A 7 34.41 31.67 -23.15
C ILE A 7 34.08 30.98 -21.85
N ILE A 8 33.14 31.55 -21.09
CA ILE A 8 32.54 30.86 -19.94
C ILE A 8 31.50 29.85 -20.47
N VAL A 9 31.84 28.58 -20.52
CA VAL A 9 30.90 27.48 -20.76
C VAL A 9 30.15 27.20 -19.45
N THR A 10 28.95 27.75 -19.33
CA THR A 10 28.02 27.35 -18.26
C THR A 10 27.45 25.97 -18.62
N SER A 11 27.98 24.94 -18.01
CA SER A 11 27.38 23.59 -18.04
C SER A 11 26.06 23.63 -17.28
N PHE A 12 24.96 23.67 -18.01
CA PHE A 12 23.64 23.33 -17.45
C PHE A 12 23.63 21.85 -17.10
N SER A 13 23.83 21.54 -15.83
CA SER A 13 23.52 20.22 -15.30
C SER A 13 21.99 20.05 -15.36
N ILE A 14 21.50 19.31 -16.36
CA ILE A 14 20.11 18.85 -16.37
C ILE A 14 20.02 17.83 -15.23
N SER A 15 19.63 18.28 -14.06
CA SER A 15 19.19 17.40 -12.98
C SER A 15 17.98 16.63 -13.50
N CYS A 16 18.14 15.34 -13.69
CA CYS A 16 17.05 14.42 -14.04
C CYS A 16 16.16 14.20 -12.81
N GLY A 17 15.59 15.29 -12.27
CA GLY A 17 14.69 15.27 -11.12
C GLY A 17 13.39 14.56 -11.48
N ASN A 18 12.88 13.76 -10.56
CA ASN A 18 11.53 13.21 -10.66
C ASN A 18 10.54 14.37 -10.58
N ASN A 19 9.75 14.61 -11.65
CA ASN A 19 8.69 15.61 -11.64
C ASN A 19 7.49 15.06 -10.85
N SER A 20 7.64 14.98 -9.53
CA SER A 20 6.58 14.64 -8.60
C SER A 20 6.18 15.88 -7.80
N LEU A 21 4.90 16.04 -7.52
CA LEU A 21 4.36 17.23 -6.88
C LEU A 21 3.23 16.86 -5.93
N LEU A 22 3.35 17.25 -4.67
CA LEU A 22 2.25 17.23 -3.70
C LEU A 22 1.25 18.33 -4.03
N LYS A 23 -0.03 17.99 -4.10
CA LYS A 23 -1.13 18.91 -4.44
C LYS A 23 -1.93 19.33 -3.23
N GLU A 24 -2.19 18.39 -2.33
CA GLU A 24 -3.11 18.60 -1.21
C GLU A 24 -2.75 17.66 -0.07
N VAL A 25 -2.94 18.12 1.16
CA VAL A 25 -2.89 17.31 2.39
C VAL A 25 -4.07 17.67 3.25
N LYS A 26 -4.75 16.68 3.81
CA LYS A 26 -5.84 16.85 4.75
C LYS A 26 -5.69 15.87 5.92
N GLN A 27 -5.99 16.34 7.12
CA GLN A 27 -6.13 15.49 8.31
C GLN A 27 -7.51 14.86 8.32
N LEU A 28 -7.57 13.58 8.71
CA LEU A 28 -8.81 12.82 8.87
C LEU A 28 -9.00 12.47 10.34
N ASP A 29 -10.18 12.71 10.86
CA ASP A 29 -10.59 12.19 12.17
C ASP A 29 -11.02 10.72 12.04
N TYR A 30 -10.06 9.90 11.60
CA TYR A 30 -10.22 8.47 11.35
C TYR A 30 -9.00 7.74 11.89
N PRO A 31 -9.17 6.67 12.69
CA PRO A 31 -8.04 6.00 13.32
C PRO A 31 -7.27 5.14 12.33
N SER A 32 -5.95 5.22 12.42
CA SER A 32 -4.98 4.25 11.88
C SER A 32 -5.24 3.83 10.42
N ALA A 33 -5.40 4.83 9.50
CA ALA A 33 -5.66 4.54 8.10
C ALA A 33 -4.53 3.69 7.48
N SER A 34 -4.84 2.44 7.17
CA SER A 34 -3.92 1.42 6.68
C SER A 34 -4.11 1.08 5.19
N GLY A 35 -5.32 1.27 4.66
CA GLY A 35 -5.62 0.98 3.26
C GLY A 35 -6.51 2.02 2.60
N ILE A 36 -6.29 2.29 1.31
CA ILE A 36 -7.13 3.18 0.50
C ILE A 36 -7.39 2.61 -0.90
N GLU A 37 -8.64 2.70 -1.34
CA GLU A 37 -9.02 2.37 -2.72
C GLU A 37 -9.88 3.49 -3.33
N TYR A 38 -9.79 3.68 -4.65
CA TYR A 38 -10.58 4.67 -5.38
C TYR A 38 -11.48 3.99 -6.38
N PHE A 39 -12.80 4.08 -6.14
CA PHE A 39 -13.80 3.50 -7.01
C PHE A 39 -15.04 4.39 -7.12
N ASN A 40 -15.63 4.49 -8.30
CA ASN A 40 -16.85 5.30 -8.55
C ASN A 40 -16.76 6.75 -8.05
N ARG A 41 -15.59 7.39 -8.19
CA ARG A 41 -15.30 8.77 -7.74
C ARG A 41 -15.37 8.96 -6.22
N GLN A 42 -15.24 7.89 -5.46
CA GLN A 42 -15.18 7.88 -4.00
C GLN A 42 -13.89 7.20 -3.54
N TYR A 43 -13.41 7.61 -2.39
CA TYR A 43 -12.32 6.94 -1.69
C TYR A 43 -12.91 6.08 -0.59
N TYR A 44 -12.39 4.87 -0.49
CA TYR A 44 -12.71 3.90 0.54
C TYR A 44 -11.48 3.67 1.38
N ILE A 45 -11.55 3.98 2.67
CA ILE A 45 -10.41 3.92 3.59
C ILE A 45 -10.73 2.93 4.70
N ILE A 46 -9.79 2.02 4.94
CA ILE A 46 -9.80 1.12 6.09
C ILE A 46 -8.73 1.54 7.08
N GLY A 47 -8.94 1.25 8.36
CA GLY A 47 -7.95 1.38 9.41
C GLY A 47 -7.74 0.04 10.10
N ASP A 48 -6.52 -0.20 10.55
CA ASP A 48 -6.13 -1.45 11.19
C ASP A 48 -6.92 -1.75 12.46
N ASP A 49 -7.36 -0.71 13.17
CA ASP A 49 -8.17 -0.77 14.39
C ASP A 49 -9.48 0.04 14.32
N ALA A 50 -9.92 0.42 13.11
CA ALA A 50 -11.17 1.14 12.91
C ALA A 50 -12.39 0.22 12.95
N ASN A 51 -13.51 0.74 13.48
CA ASN A 51 -14.80 0.04 13.48
C ASN A 51 -15.49 0.02 12.10
N ASP A 52 -15.19 1.02 11.25
CA ASP A 52 -15.90 1.27 10.01
C ASP A 52 -14.94 1.39 8.84
N LEU A 53 -15.41 1.06 7.65
CA LEU A 53 -14.81 1.53 6.40
C LEU A 53 -15.34 2.95 6.14
N LEU A 54 -14.44 3.94 6.03
CA LEU A 54 -14.76 5.33 5.75
C LEU A 54 -14.92 5.57 4.26
N VAL A 55 -15.95 6.35 3.86
CA VAL A 55 -16.17 6.75 2.46
C VAL A 55 -16.04 8.27 2.33
N LEU A 56 -15.16 8.72 1.42
CA LEU A 56 -14.94 10.14 1.15
C LEU A 56 -15.33 10.51 -0.30
N ASP A 57 -15.73 11.76 -0.49
CA ASP A 57 -15.87 12.35 -1.81
C ASP A 57 -14.52 12.74 -2.44
N SER A 58 -14.55 13.29 -3.66
CA SER A 58 -13.36 13.72 -4.40
C SER A 58 -12.57 14.87 -3.73
N ASN A 59 -13.19 15.55 -2.75
CA ASN A 59 -12.62 16.66 -1.96
C ASN A 59 -12.22 16.19 -0.55
N PHE A 60 -12.18 14.88 -0.32
CA PHE A 60 -11.87 14.25 0.95
C PHE A 60 -12.83 14.62 2.09
N ASN A 61 -14.10 14.92 1.78
CA ASN A 61 -15.12 15.08 2.79
C ASN A 61 -15.74 13.71 3.11
N PRO A 62 -15.92 13.35 4.39
CA PRO A 62 -16.68 12.18 4.76
C PRO A 62 -18.11 12.30 4.25
N ILE A 63 -18.57 11.28 3.51
CA ILE A 63 -19.92 11.23 2.96
C ILE A 63 -20.69 10.02 3.47
N ASP A 64 -19.99 8.99 3.94
CA ASP A 64 -20.59 7.75 4.42
C ASP A 64 -19.61 6.95 5.26
N SER A 65 -20.11 5.92 5.96
CA SER A 65 -19.31 4.86 6.56
C SER A 65 -20.05 3.52 6.47
N ILE A 66 -19.29 2.43 6.42
CA ILE A 66 -19.83 1.06 6.43
C ILE A 66 -19.29 0.36 7.67
N GLN A 67 -20.17 0.16 8.66
CA GLN A 67 -19.79 -0.49 9.90
C GLN A 67 -19.33 -1.93 9.65
N LEU A 68 -18.15 -2.28 10.15
CA LEU A 68 -17.57 -3.63 10.08
C LEU A 68 -17.64 -4.32 11.45
N TYR A 69 -17.40 -3.57 12.50
CA TYR A 69 -17.35 -4.05 13.90
C TYR A 69 -18.20 -3.14 14.80
N SER A 70 -18.52 -3.62 16.01
CA SER A 70 -19.41 -2.93 16.96
C SER A 70 -18.72 -2.77 18.31
N PHE A 71 -17.47 -2.28 18.32
CA PHE A 71 -16.80 -1.92 19.56
C PHE A 71 -17.26 -0.53 20.01
N THR A 72 -17.29 -0.31 21.33
CA THR A 72 -17.67 0.99 21.93
C THR A 72 -16.57 2.01 21.81
N GLU A 73 -15.33 1.56 21.82
CA GLU A 73 -14.14 2.39 21.69
C GLU A 73 -13.95 2.80 20.23
N LYS A 74 -13.44 4.02 20.02
CA LYS A 74 -13.10 4.51 18.66
C LYS A 74 -12.06 3.62 17.98
N ARG A 75 -11.14 3.05 18.75
CA ARG A 75 -10.11 2.12 18.29
C ARG A 75 -10.36 0.74 18.89
N ILE A 76 -10.38 -0.28 18.04
CA ILE A 76 -10.52 -1.69 18.47
C ILE A 76 -9.25 -2.09 19.24
N PRO A 77 -9.37 -2.74 20.42
CA PRO A 77 -8.21 -3.19 21.17
C PRO A 77 -7.27 -4.10 20.37
N LYS A 78 -5.95 -3.88 20.45
CA LYS A 78 -4.91 -4.58 19.66
C LYS A 78 -5.02 -6.12 19.71
N ALA A 79 -5.47 -6.69 20.82
CA ALA A 79 -5.58 -8.14 21.00
C ALA A 79 -6.68 -8.79 20.15
N VAL A 80 -7.70 -8.03 19.76
CA VAL A 80 -8.90 -8.58 19.07
C VAL A 80 -9.21 -7.87 17.74
N LYS A 81 -8.43 -6.87 17.36
CA LYS A 81 -8.62 -6.17 16.08
C LYS A 81 -8.37 -7.11 14.90
N ALA A 82 -9.10 -6.89 13.83
CA ALA A 82 -8.92 -7.63 12.58
C ALA A 82 -7.63 -7.23 11.84
N ASP A 83 -7.04 -6.09 12.20
CA ASP A 83 -5.81 -5.59 11.60
C ASP A 83 -5.95 -5.52 10.08
N LEU A 84 -7.01 -4.81 9.62
CA LEU A 84 -7.29 -4.67 8.19
C LEU A 84 -6.23 -3.76 7.57
N GLU A 85 -5.41 -4.30 6.67
CA GLU A 85 -4.25 -3.61 6.12
C GLU A 85 -4.31 -3.48 4.59
N ALA A 86 -5.11 -4.30 3.93
CA ALA A 86 -5.18 -4.30 2.49
C ALA A 86 -6.60 -4.12 1.98
N ILE A 87 -6.76 -3.29 0.94
CA ILE A 87 -8.03 -3.08 0.24
C ILE A 87 -7.79 -3.07 -1.27
N THR A 88 -8.70 -3.67 -2.02
CA THR A 88 -8.70 -3.61 -3.50
C THR A 88 -10.10 -3.81 -4.06
N ILE A 89 -10.31 -3.38 -5.32
CA ILE A 89 -11.52 -3.68 -6.08
C ILE A 89 -11.36 -5.02 -6.81
N THR A 90 -12.34 -5.91 -6.62
CA THR A 90 -12.45 -7.16 -7.37
C THR A 90 -12.99 -6.91 -8.77
N LYS A 91 -12.86 -7.90 -9.68
CA LYS A 91 -13.45 -7.84 -11.02
C LYS A 91 -14.98 -7.71 -11.02
N ASP A 92 -15.64 -8.15 -9.94
CA ASP A 92 -17.08 -8.04 -9.76
C ASP A 92 -17.48 -6.69 -9.13
N ASN A 93 -16.59 -5.71 -9.12
CA ASN A 93 -16.75 -4.35 -8.55
C ASN A 93 -17.08 -4.36 -7.05
N LYS A 94 -16.62 -5.34 -6.31
CA LYS A 94 -16.71 -5.39 -4.85
C LYS A 94 -15.39 -4.95 -4.22
N LEU A 95 -15.48 -4.32 -3.06
CA LEU A 95 -14.32 -4.06 -2.22
C LEU A 95 -13.93 -5.35 -1.50
N LEU A 96 -12.67 -5.74 -1.60
CA LEU A 96 -12.07 -6.81 -0.83
C LEU A 96 -11.12 -6.20 0.19
N LEU A 97 -11.45 -6.32 1.47
CA LEU A 97 -10.63 -5.90 2.59
C LEU A 97 -9.98 -7.13 3.20
N ILE A 98 -8.72 -7.05 3.59
CA ILE A 98 -7.95 -8.22 4.04
C ILE A 98 -7.20 -7.86 5.33
N GLY A 99 -7.33 -8.71 6.35
CA GLY A 99 -6.55 -8.61 7.59
C GLY A 99 -5.11 -9.11 7.39
N SER A 100 -4.21 -8.65 8.24
CA SER A 100 -2.76 -8.93 8.11
C SER A 100 -2.36 -10.40 8.22
N GLY A 101 -3.17 -11.24 8.90
CA GLY A 101 -2.81 -12.63 9.21
C GLY A 101 -1.77 -12.78 10.32
N SER A 102 -1.27 -11.69 10.90
CA SER A 102 -0.18 -11.70 11.88
C SER A 102 -0.56 -12.31 13.24
N LEU A 103 -1.85 -12.38 13.58
CA LEU A 103 -2.36 -12.97 14.82
C LEU A 103 -3.67 -13.75 14.58
N SER A 104 -3.59 -15.07 14.58
CA SER A 104 -4.77 -15.94 14.53
C SER A 104 -5.51 -15.96 15.89
N PRO A 105 -6.86 -16.05 15.92
CA PRO A 105 -7.76 -16.13 14.77
C PRO A 105 -8.25 -14.76 14.26
N TYR A 106 -8.01 -13.67 14.97
CA TYR A 106 -8.68 -12.39 14.73
C TYR A 106 -8.30 -11.75 13.40
N ARG A 107 -7.03 -11.86 13.00
CA ARG A 107 -6.48 -11.22 11.79
C ARG A 107 -6.58 -12.10 10.54
N ASN A 108 -7.12 -13.30 10.65
CA ASN A 108 -7.32 -14.22 9.52
C ASN A 108 -8.70 -14.03 8.88
N ILE A 109 -9.01 -12.80 8.51
CA ILE A 109 -10.33 -12.41 7.99
C ILE A 109 -10.21 -11.57 6.74
N ALA A 110 -11.20 -11.67 5.87
CA ALA A 110 -11.47 -10.70 4.82
C ALA A 110 -12.93 -10.27 4.85
N TRP A 111 -13.21 -9.09 4.31
CA TRP A 111 -14.57 -8.63 4.01
C TRP A 111 -14.72 -8.45 2.51
N LEU A 112 -15.83 -8.91 1.97
CA LEU A 112 -16.26 -8.64 0.60
C LEU A 112 -17.49 -7.75 0.66
N ILE A 113 -17.38 -6.52 0.15
CA ILE A 113 -18.40 -5.48 0.31
C ILE A 113 -18.83 -4.97 -1.06
N ASP A 114 -20.14 -4.95 -1.29
CA ASP A 114 -20.71 -4.23 -2.42
C ASP A 114 -20.80 -2.74 -2.06
N PRO A 115 -20.04 -1.86 -2.75
CA PRO A 115 -19.98 -0.45 -2.39
C PRO A 115 -21.28 0.32 -2.66
N VAL A 116 -22.20 -0.23 -3.47
CA VAL A 116 -23.46 0.40 -3.83
C VAL A 116 -24.58 -0.01 -2.86
N THR A 117 -24.73 -1.33 -2.65
CA THR A 117 -25.79 -1.87 -1.78
C THR A 117 -25.37 -1.93 -0.31
N LYS A 118 -24.08 -1.79 -0.01
CA LYS A 118 -23.43 -1.97 1.31
C LYS A 118 -23.59 -3.38 1.88
N GLN A 119 -24.03 -4.33 1.06
CA GLN A 119 -24.03 -5.74 1.46
C GLN A 119 -22.61 -6.19 1.71
N LYS A 120 -22.38 -6.89 2.81
CA LYS A 120 -21.05 -7.32 3.25
C LYS A 120 -21.07 -8.76 3.71
N ASP A 121 -20.03 -9.50 3.33
CA ASP A 121 -19.78 -10.87 3.72
C ASP A 121 -18.39 -10.97 4.35
N SER A 122 -18.30 -11.59 5.53
CA SER A 122 -17.00 -11.89 6.15
C SER A 122 -16.52 -13.27 5.73
N ILE A 123 -15.22 -13.41 5.50
CA ILE A 123 -14.60 -14.62 4.97
C ILE A 123 -13.40 -14.96 5.84
N ARG A 124 -13.35 -16.19 6.37
CA ARG A 124 -12.16 -16.69 7.06
C ARG A 124 -11.07 -17.07 6.06
N LEU A 125 -9.83 -16.63 6.30
CA LEU A 125 -8.68 -16.91 5.44
C LEU A 125 -7.69 -17.93 6.03
N ASP A 126 -8.10 -18.68 7.04
CA ASP A 126 -7.21 -19.61 7.77
C ASP A 126 -6.48 -20.59 6.84
N THR A 127 -7.20 -21.22 5.90
CA THR A 127 -6.62 -22.17 4.95
C THR A 127 -5.63 -21.49 4.00
N PHE A 128 -5.96 -20.31 3.50
CA PHE A 128 -5.06 -19.56 2.61
C PHE A 128 -3.78 -19.16 3.34
N TYR A 129 -3.89 -18.60 4.54
CA TYR A 129 -2.75 -18.17 5.33
C TYR A 129 -1.87 -19.34 5.79
N GLN A 130 -2.46 -20.47 6.16
CA GLN A 130 -1.70 -21.68 6.43
C GLN A 130 -0.88 -22.12 5.21
N ARG A 131 -1.44 -22.05 4.02
CA ARG A 131 -0.69 -22.35 2.79
C ARG A 131 0.43 -21.36 2.52
N LEU A 132 0.26 -20.06 2.78
CA LEU A 132 1.33 -19.09 2.63
C LEU A 132 2.57 -19.44 3.45
N THR A 133 2.38 -19.98 4.67
CA THR A 133 3.52 -20.45 5.48
C THR A 133 4.25 -21.62 4.83
N LEU A 134 3.54 -22.52 4.16
CA LEU A 134 4.13 -23.64 3.40
C LEU A 134 4.89 -23.14 2.14
N TYR A 135 4.49 -21.99 1.58
CA TYR A 135 5.19 -21.32 0.48
C TYR A 135 6.36 -20.42 0.94
N GLY A 136 6.76 -20.51 2.21
CA GLY A 136 7.98 -19.89 2.74
C GLY A 136 7.78 -18.50 3.34
N ILE A 137 6.54 -18.07 3.58
CA ILE A 137 6.26 -16.85 4.34
C ILE A 137 6.26 -17.21 5.83
N LYS A 138 7.36 -16.89 6.52
CA LYS A 138 7.54 -17.27 7.92
C LYS A 138 6.81 -16.35 8.89
N GLU A 139 6.73 -15.06 8.56
CA GLU A 139 6.01 -14.05 9.34
C GLU A 139 4.93 -13.47 8.43
N LEU A 140 3.67 -13.82 8.69
CA LEU A 140 2.54 -13.23 7.97
C LEU A 140 2.35 -11.79 8.44
N ASN A 141 2.28 -10.90 7.49
CA ASN A 141 1.91 -9.51 7.66
C ASN A 141 1.48 -8.92 6.30
N ILE A 142 0.26 -9.23 5.88
CA ILE A 142 -0.30 -8.73 4.63
C ILE A 142 -0.65 -7.25 4.82
N GLU A 143 -0.01 -6.37 4.05
CA GLU A 143 -0.10 -4.92 4.18
C GLU A 143 -0.73 -4.25 2.94
N GLY A 144 -0.90 -4.95 1.85
CA GLY A 144 -1.50 -4.36 0.65
C GLY A 144 -2.01 -5.39 -0.34
N ALA A 145 -2.92 -4.96 -1.18
CA ALA A 145 -3.50 -5.76 -2.25
C ALA A 145 -3.78 -4.90 -3.48
N CYS A 146 -3.64 -5.48 -4.66
CA CYS A 146 -4.17 -4.89 -5.89
C CYS A 146 -4.59 -5.95 -6.90
N ALA A 147 -5.67 -5.70 -7.61
CA ALA A 147 -6.08 -6.53 -8.73
C ALA A 147 -5.27 -6.18 -9.99
N ILE A 148 -4.77 -7.19 -10.67
CA ILE A 148 -4.13 -7.10 -11.98
C ILE A 148 -4.84 -8.06 -12.95
N PRO A 149 -4.64 -7.96 -14.27
CA PRO A 149 -5.30 -8.87 -15.22
C PRO A 149 -5.10 -10.35 -14.88
N GLY A 150 -6.19 -11.03 -14.52
CA GLY A 150 -6.25 -12.46 -14.20
C GLY A 150 -5.67 -12.87 -12.85
N SER A 151 -5.35 -11.94 -11.96
CA SER A 151 -4.74 -12.25 -10.66
C SER A 151 -4.97 -11.14 -9.63
N ILE A 152 -4.77 -11.47 -8.36
CA ILE A 152 -4.54 -10.50 -7.29
C ILE A 152 -3.09 -10.61 -6.83
N ILE A 153 -2.46 -9.48 -6.61
CA ILE A 153 -1.18 -9.36 -5.90
C ILE A 153 -1.48 -8.91 -4.48
N LEU A 154 -0.95 -9.65 -3.51
CA LEU A 154 -0.86 -9.21 -2.12
C LEU A 154 0.61 -8.88 -1.82
N CYS A 155 0.86 -7.98 -0.88
CA CYS A 155 2.20 -7.83 -0.34
C CYS A 155 2.26 -8.26 1.13
N ASN A 156 3.30 -9.04 1.45
CA ASN A 156 3.66 -9.39 2.81
C ASN A 156 4.89 -8.57 3.21
N ARG A 157 4.74 -7.74 4.24
CA ARG A 157 5.80 -6.93 4.80
C ARG A 157 6.73 -7.80 5.65
N GLY A 158 8.03 -7.64 5.50
CA GLY A 158 9.01 -8.18 6.42
C GLY A 158 9.21 -7.30 7.65
N SER A 159 10.09 -7.74 8.54
CA SER A 159 10.54 -7.01 9.73
C SER A 159 12.07 -6.96 9.78
N LYS A 160 12.68 -6.25 10.74
CA LYS A 160 14.14 -6.36 10.96
C LYS A 160 14.58 -7.77 11.33
N GLY A 161 13.73 -8.51 12.06
CA GLY A 161 13.99 -9.92 12.41
C GLY A 161 13.85 -10.86 11.22
N TYR A 162 13.01 -10.50 10.26
CA TYR A 162 12.79 -11.25 9.00
C TYR A 162 12.72 -10.27 7.81
N PRO A 163 13.86 -9.76 7.32
CA PRO A 163 13.91 -8.66 6.35
C PRO A 163 13.61 -9.12 4.92
N LYS A 164 12.38 -9.64 4.70
CA LYS A 164 11.92 -10.16 3.41
C LYS A 164 10.53 -9.64 3.10
N ASN A 165 10.46 -8.63 2.24
CA ASN A 165 9.20 -8.30 1.61
C ASN A 165 8.90 -9.31 0.49
N GLN A 166 7.65 -9.74 0.38
CA GLN A 166 7.23 -10.68 -0.64
C GLN A 166 5.95 -10.20 -1.32
N LEU A 167 5.94 -10.22 -2.64
CA LEU A 167 4.69 -10.17 -3.40
C LEU A 167 4.16 -11.59 -3.53
N ILE A 168 2.86 -11.74 -3.33
CA ILE A 168 2.13 -13.00 -3.41
C ILE A 168 1.13 -12.87 -4.56
N LEU A 169 1.30 -13.67 -5.61
CA LEU A 169 0.36 -13.73 -6.71
C LEU A 169 -0.58 -14.91 -6.49
N THR A 170 -1.87 -14.65 -6.66
CA THR A 170 -2.92 -15.67 -6.55
C THR A 170 -4.08 -15.36 -7.50
N SER A 171 -5.10 -16.23 -7.54
CA SER A 171 -6.28 -16.05 -8.38
C SER A 171 -7.14 -14.87 -7.96
N GLU A 172 -7.87 -14.27 -8.91
CA GLU A 172 -8.80 -13.15 -8.66
C GLU A 172 -9.86 -13.42 -7.59
N ASN A 173 -10.19 -14.69 -7.32
CA ASN A 173 -11.17 -15.11 -6.33
C ASN A 173 -10.59 -16.14 -5.36
N PHE A 174 -9.34 -15.92 -4.91
CA PHE A 174 -8.61 -16.88 -4.07
C PHE A 174 -9.36 -17.33 -2.80
N TRP A 175 -10.22 -16.49 -2.28
CA TRP A 175 -11.01 -16.78 -1.07
C TRP A 175 -12.11 -17.84 -1.29
N LYS A 176 -12.50 -18.13 -2.53
CA LYS A 176 -13.54 -19.13 -2.84
C LYS A 176 -13.01 -20.56 -2.84
N ASP A 177 -11.74 -20.77 -3.17
CA ASP A 177 -11.10 -22.09 -3.19
C ASP A 177 -9.68 -22.01 -2.59
N GLN A 178 -9.62 -21.64 -1.32
CA GLN A 178 -8.36 -21.39 -0.62
C GLN A 178 -7.39 -22.58 -0.61
N ALA A 179 -7.94 -23.81 -0.64
CA ALA A 179 -7.15 -25.04 -0.60
C ALA A 179 -6.36 -25.29 -1.91
N ASN A 180 -6.90 -24.86 -3.05
CA ASN A 180 -6.37 -25.25 -4.36
C ASN A 180 -5.86 -24.08 -5.20
N VAL A 181 -6.16 -22.81 -4.83
CA VAL A 181 -5.71 -21.67 -5.63
C VAL A 181 -4.18 -21.67 -5.84
N PRO A 182 -3.70 -21.27 -7.02
CA PRO A 182 -2.28 -21.12 -7.25
C PRO A 182 -1.71 -20.01 -6.36
N ILE A 183 -0.50 -20.26 -5.84
CA ILE A 183 0.28 -19.29 -5.06
C ILE A 183 1.67 -19.23 -5.67
N SER A 184 2.13 -18.01 -5.97
CA SER A 184 3.50 -17.72 -6.34
C SER A 184 4.03 -16.59 -5.48
N THR A 185 5.26 -16.70 -5.00
CA THR A 185 5.89 -15.67 -4.15
C THR A 185 7.12 -15.09 -4.84
N ILE A 186 7.27 -13.77 -4.75
CA ILE A 186 8.39 -13.02 -5.35
C ILE A 186 8.99 -12.13 -4.27
N LEU A 187 10.29 -12.30 -4.00
CA LEU A 187 11.04 -11.40 -3.12
C LEU A 187 11.08 -10.00 -3.74
N THR A 188 10.80 -8.97 -2.96
CA THR A 188 10.71 -7.59 -3.47
C THR A 188 11.56 -6.64 -2.65
N GLY A 189 12.41 -5.88 -3.35
CA GLY A 189 13.41 -5.03 -2.72
C GLY A 189 14.54 -5.85 -2.10
N SER A 190 15.77 -5.35 -2.22
CA SER A 190 16.92 -5.99 -1.58
C SER A 190 17.09 -5.48 -0.15
N ALA A 191 17.25 -6.38 0.79
CA ALA A 191 17.81 -6.06 2.11
C ALA A 191 19.30 -5.77 1.93
N THR A 192 19.66 -4.66 1.29
CA THR A 192 21.07 -4.34 0.99
C THR A 192 21.77 -3.61 2.13
N ASP A 193 21.01 -3.12 3.12
CA ASP A 193 21.60 -2.50 4.29
C ASP A 193 20.87 -3.00 5.55
N SER A 194 21.62 -3.66 6.42
CA SER A 194 21.11 -4.28 7.64
C SER A 194 20.69 -3.28 8.73
N THR A 195 20.94 -2.00 8.53
CA THR A 195 20.67 -0.96 9.53
C THR A 195 19.25 -0.40 9.44
N VAL A 196 18.66 -0.35 8.23
CA VAL A 196 17.32 0.19 8.02
C VAL A 196 16.55 -0.75 7.09
N PHE A 197 15.44 -1.30 7.58
CA PHE A 197 14.56 -2.13 6.78
C PHE A 197 13.48 -1.28 6.09
N ASN A 198 13.34 -1.44 4.77
CA ASN A 198 12.31 -0.82 3.97
C ASN A 198 11.10 -1.77 3.89
N GLY A 199 10.12 -1.59 4.75
CA GLY A 199 8.89 -2.39 4.76
C GLY A 199 7.90 -1.91 3.71
N ILE A 200 7.38 -2.82 2.87
CA ILE A 200 6.27 -2.50 1.97
C ILE A 200 4.97 -2.38 2.78
N SER A 201 4.11 -1.39 2.43
CA SER A 201 2.89 -1.11 3.20
C SER A 201 1.62 -1.04 2.34
N GLY A 202 1.70 -0.90 1.03
CA GLY A 202 0.52 -0.84 0.18
C GLY A 202 0.83 -1.03 -1.30
N LEU A 203 -0.20 -1.33 -2.08
CA LEU A 203 -0.10 -1.61 -3.51
C LEU A 203 -1.18 -0.88 -4.31
N ALA A 204 -0.82 -0.38 -5.50
CA ALA A 204 -1.78 0.02 -6.52
C ALA A 204 -1.28 -0.36 -7.93
N TYR A 205 -2.17 -0.71 -8.83
CA TYR A 205 -1.83 -1.11 -10.19
C TYR A 205 -2.28 -0.08 -11.23
N ALA A 206 -1.31 0.44 -11.98
CA ALA A 206 -1.52 1.36 -13.11
C ALA A 206 -1.75 0.56 -14.40
N ASN A 207 -3.01 0.29 -14.72
CA ASN A 207 -3.41 -0.63 -15.79
C ASN A 207 -2.94 -0.18 -17.19
N LYS A 208 -2.93 1.14 -17.50
CA LYS A 208 -2.56 1.63 -18.84
C LYS A 208 -1.06 1.52 -19.13
N SER A 209 -0.23 1.52 -18.09
CA SER A 209 1.24 1.46 -18.23
C SER A 209 1.86 0.22 -17.62
N ASP A 210 1.06 -0.74 -17.18
CA ASP A 210 1.48 -2.01 -16.56
C ASP A 210 2.53 -1.80 -15.44
N ARG A 211 2.20 -0.91 -14.48
CA ARG A 211 3.08 -0.57 -13.37
C ARG A 211 2.45 -0.90 -12.04
N LEU A 212 3.23 -1.53 -11.17
CA LEU A 212 2.90 -1.66 -9.76
C LEU A 212 3.51 -0.48 -9.01
N ILE A 213 2.67 0.22 -8.25
CA ILE A 213 3.07 1.27 -7.32
C ILE A 213 3.04 0.66 -5.93
N VAL A 214 4.13 0.77 -5.20
CA VAL A 214 4.29 0.19 -3.86
C VAL A 214 4.63 1.31 -2.89
N THR A 215 3.88 1.45 -1.81
CA THR A 215 4.29 2.28 -0.69
C THR A 215 5.27 1.53 0.19
N VAL A 216 6.25 2.24 0.70
CA VAL A 216 7.33 1.70 1.50
C VAL A 216 7.62 2.66 2.63
N SER A 217 7.69 2.16 3.84
CA SER A 217 8.09 2.93 5.02
C SER A 217 9.26 2.27 5.74
N THR A 218 10.14 3.11 6.28
CA THR A 218 11.17 2.65 7.19
C THR A 218 10.68 2.80 8.62
N GLU A 219 10.78 1.74 9.39
CA GLU A 219 10.35 1.71 10.77
C GLU A 219 11.33 0.90 11.61
N ASP A 220 11.62 1.37 12.82
CA ASP A 220 12.56 0.68 13.71
C ASP A 220 11.87 -0.42 14.53
N THR A 221 11.25 -1.39 13.84
CA THR A 221 10.59 -2.54 14.46
C THR A 221 11.40 -3.81 14.30
N ARG A 222 11.50 -4.63 15.36
CA ARG A 222 12.19 -5.93 15.31
C ARG A 222 11.30 -7.07 14.84
N ASN A 223 10.00 -6.92 14.95
CA ASN A 223 9.00 -7.92 14.58
C ASN A 223 7.73 -7.23 14.05
N ASN A 224 6.75 -8.01 13.62
CA ASN A 224 5.48 -7.54 13.05
C ASN A 224 4.40 -7.16 14.09
N MET A 225 4.76 -7.09 15.38
CA MET A 225 3.81 -6.79 16.47
C MET A 225 4.12 -5.50 17.20
N ASP A 226 5.36 -5.02 17.12
CA ASP A 226 5.81 -3.82 17.82
C ASP A 226 5.73 -2.60 16.91
N ASP A 227 5.38 -1.45 17.46
CA ASP A 227 5.43 -0.15 16.81
C ASP A 227 6.82 0.44 17.04
N GLY A 228 7.44 1.02 16.01
CA GLY A 228 8.78 1.60 16.06
C GLY A 228 8.80 3.08 15.68
N ALA A 229 9.94 3.72 15.81
CA ALA A 229 10.10 5.09 15.37
C ALA A 229 9.89 5.18 13.85
N ILE A 230 8.99 6.06 13.42
CA ILE A 230 8.70 6.32 12.01
C ILE A 230 9.91 6.97 11.36
N GLY A 231 10.42 6.35 10.31
CA GLY A 231 11.48 6.89 9.48
C GLY A 231 10.93 7.57 8.22
N LYS A 232 11.58 7.32 7.08
CA LYS A 232 11.17 7.86 5.78
C LYS A 232 10.17 6.97 5.07
N SER A 233 9.36 7.59 4.21
CA SER A 233 8.46 6.89 3.30
C SER A 233 8.84 7.11 1.84
N TYR A 234 8.65 6.07 1.03
CA TYR A 234 8.99 6.04 -0.39
C TYR A 234 7.85 5.50 -1.24
N LEU A 235 7.86 5.83 -2.53
CA LEU A 235 7.14 5.07 -3.54
C LEU A 235 8.13 4.30 -4.39
N TRP A 236 7.91 2.99 -4.52
CA TRP A 236 8.59 2.15 -5.49
C TRP A 236 7.68 1.94 -6.70
N ILE A 237 8.26 2.02 -7.90
CA ILE A 237 7.54 1.76 -9.15
C ILE A 237 8.21 0.57 -9.83
N ILE A 238 7.42 -0.46 -10.09
CA ILE A 238 7.85 -1.67 -10.81
C ILE A 238 7.11 -1.69 -12.15
N LYS A 239 7.86 -1.64 -13.26
CA LYS A 239 7.32 -1.62 -14.63
C LYS A 239 7.08 -3.03 -15.15
N ASN A 240 6.11 -3.18 -16.07
CA ASN A 240 5.81 -4.43 -16.77
C ASN A 240 5.52 -5.59 -15.81
N ILE A 241 4.73 -5.33 -14.76
CA ILE A 241 4.50 -6.29 -13.68
C ILE A 241 3.80 -7.57 -14.18
N THR A 242 2.92 -7.47 -15.18
CA THR A 242 2.19 -8.63 -15.71
C THR A 242 3.12 -9.64 -16.39
N SER A 243 4.24 -9.18 -16.99
CA SER A 243 5.25 -10.06 -17.58
C SER A 243 6.22 -10.65 -16.54
N LYS A 244 6.23 -10.14 -15.31
CA LYS A 244 7.17 -10.51 -14.25
C LYS A 244 6.60 -11.53 -13.26
N LYS A 245 5.42 -12.08 -13.49
CA LYS A 245 4.69 -13.00 -12.57
C LYS A 245 5.49 -14.24 -12.15
N ASN A 246 6.42 -14.69 -12.97
CA ASN A 246 7.25 -15.89 -12.72
C ASN A 246 8.65 -15.57 -12.18
N TRP A 247 8.95 -14.33 -11.90
CA TRP A 247 10.24 -13.93 -11.36
C TRP A 247 10.37 -14.35 -9.89
N LYS A 248 11.61 -14.59 -9.47
CA LYS A 248 11.91 -14.95 -8.06
C LYS A 248 12.23 -13.73 -7.21
N THR A 249 12.73 -12.67 -7.84
CA THR A 249 13.11 -11.43 -7.17
C THR A 249 12.75 -10.25 -8.06
N LEU A 250 12.20 -9.19 -7.48
CA LEU A 250 11.90 -7.92 -8.11
C LEU A 250 12.55 -6.78 -7.33
N ASN A 251 13.25 -5.92 -8.05
CA ASN A 251 13.67 -4.62 -7.54
C ASN A 251 12.83 -3.53 -8.18
N PRO A 252 12.63 -2.38 -7.50
CA PRO A 252 11.95 -1.26 -8.12
C PRO A 252 12.76 -0.71 -9.31
N ASP A 253 12.06 -0.40 -10.39
CA ASP A 253 12.65 0.30 -11.55
C ASP A 253 12.85 1.80 -11.24
N GLN A 254 12.10 2.33 -10.25
CA GLN A 254 12.20 3.72 -9.78
C GLN A 254 11.87 3.78 -8.29
N VAL A 255 12.63 4.59 -7.55
CA VAL A 255 12.39 4.91 -6.13
C VAL A 255 12.19 6.42 -6.01
N ILE A 256 11.13 6.82 -5.32
CA ILE A 256 10.77 8.22 -5.08
C ILE A 256 10.79 8.44 -3.57
N ASP A 257 11.71 9.26 -3.07
CA ASP A 257 11.73 9.73 -1.67
C ASP A 257 10.65 10.80 -1.50
N LEU A 258 9.63 10.53 -0.69
CA LEU A 258 8.50 11.42 -0.52
C LEU A 258 8.88 12.71 0.23
N GLU A 259 9.79 12.64 1.19
CA GLU A 259 10.28 13.82 1.90
C GLU A 259 11.07 14.76 0.98
N ALA A 260 11.72 14.21 -0.05
CA ALA A 260 12.40 15.01 -1.07
C ALA A 260 11.43 15.76 -2.01
N ILE A 261 10.16 15.31 -2.08
CA ILE A 261 9.12 16.01 -2.85
C ILE A 261 8.55 17.18 -2.05
N ASP A 262 8.17 16.94 -0.79
CA ASP A 262 7.56 17.97 0.07
C ASP A 262 7.83 17.63 1.56
N PRO A 263 8.25 18.61 2.38
CA PRO A 263 8.49 18.44 3.82
C PRO A 263 7.27 17.94 4.61
N LYS A 264 6.06 18.08 4.09
CA LYS A 264 4.84 17.58 4.73
C LYS A 264 4.79 16.06 4.86
N PHE A 265 5.63 15.34 4.11
CA PHE A 265 5.79 13.89 4.26
C PHE A 265 6.71 13.50 5.41
N LYS A 266 7.43 14.45 6.01
CA LYS A 266 8.38 14.16 7.10
C LYS A 266 7.65 13.58 8.31
N GLY A 267 8.10 12.42 8.78
CA GLY A 267 7.51 11.73 9.92
C GLY A 267 6.12 11.16 9.65
N GLN A 268 5.73 11.01 8.37
CA GLN A 268 4.48 10.37 7.99
C GLN A 268 4.74 8.93 7.60
N LYS A 269 4.09 7.99 8.28
CA LYS A 269 4.09 6.58 7.93
C LYS A 269 3.06 6.36 6.82
N ILE A 270 3.53 6.40 5.56
CA ILE A 270 2.64 6.16 4.41
C ILE A 270 2.31 4.68 4.33
N GLU A 271 1.03 4.35 4.52
CA GLU A 271 0.56 2.96 4.60
C GLU A 271 -0.03 2.47 3.30
N SER A 272 -0.71 3.32 2.54
CA SER A 272 -1.36 2.84 1.32
C SER A 272 -1.43 3.90 0.24
N VAL A 273 -1.72 3.46 -0.99
CA VAL A 273 -1.86 4.29 -2.18
C VAL A 273 -2.98 3.79 -3.08
N CYS A 274 -3.73 4.72 -3.69
CA CYS A 274 -4.60 4.42 -4.81
C CYS A 274 -4.32 5.34 -6.01
N ILE A 275 -4.75 4.91 -7.20
CA ILE A 275 -4.60 5.65 -8.45
C ILE A 275 -5.95 6.23 -8.84
N THR A 276 -6.07 7.56 -8.83
CA THR A 276 -7.33 8.23 -9.20
C THR A 276 -7.43 8.51 -10.69
N LYS A 277 -6.28 8.68 -11.37
CA LYS A 277 -6.21 8.92 -12.80
C LYS A 277 -4.85 8.52 -13.33
N GLU A 278 -4.84 7.95 -14.51
CA GLU A 278 -3.65 7.66 -15.28
C GLU A 278 -3.74 8.33 -16.66
N THR A 279 -2.74 9.16 -17.01
CA THR A 279 -2.58 9.78 -18.33
C THR A 279 -1.38 9.17 -19.06
N LYS A 280 -1.09 9.65 -20.26
CA LYS A 280 0.11 9.23 -21.00
C LYS A 280 1.40 9.44 -20.18
N ASN A 281 1.52 10.59 -19.52
CA ASN A 281 2.76 11.03 -18.87
C ASN A 281 2.72 11.00 -17.34
N PHE A 282 1.54 10.97 -16.71
CA PHE A 282 1.39 11.15 -15.27
C PHE A 282 0.50 10.11 -14.62
N LEU A 283 0.83 9.79 -13.36
CA LEU A 283 -0.03 9.12 -12.39
C LEU A 283 -0.52 10.15 -11.38
N TYR A 284 -1.81 10.13 -11.09
CA TYR A 284 -2.46 10.91 -10.04
C TYR A 284 -2.75 9.95 -8.90
N LEU A 285 -2.07 10.16 -7.79
CA LEU A 285 -2.05 9.26 -6.65
C LEU A 285 -2.72 9.93 -5.45
N VAL A 286 -3.37 9.12 -4.64
CA VAL A 286 -3.77 9.50 -3.29
C VAL A 286 -3.19 8.48 -2.32
N LEU A 287 -2.56 8.98 -1.24
CA LEU A 287 -1.93 8.17 -0.22
C LEU A 287 -2.60 8.44 1.13
N VAL A 288 -2.55 7.46 2.01
CA VAL A 288 -2.92 7.63 3.42
C VAL A 288 -1.74 7.30 4.31
N ALA A 289 -1.69 7.99 5.46
CA ALA A 289 -0.72 7.76 6.51
C ALA A 289 -1.42 7.54 7.84
N ASP A 290 -0.93 6.58 8.60
CA ASP A 290 -1.19 6.47 10.02
C ASP A 290 -0.17 7.33 10.79
N ASN A 291 -0.65 8.12 11.74
CA ASN A 291 0.19 8.97 12.57
C ASN A 291 0.36 8.42 14.00
N ASP A 292 -0.06 7.19 14.29
CA ASP A 292 0.01 6.49 15.59
C ASP A 292 -0.63 7.27 16.76
N ASN A 293 -1.33 8.37 16.47
CA ASN A 293 -1.96 9.27 17.45
C ASN A 293 -3.50 9.23 17.44
N GLY A 294 -4.08 8.27 16.68
CA GLY A 294 -5.53 8.11 16.51
C GLY A 294 -6.15 9.04 15.46
N SER A 295 -5.32 9.70 14.66
CA SER A 295 -5.70 10.45 13.46
C SER A 295 -4.90 9.97 12.25
N SER A 296 -5.39 10.24 11.06
CA SER A 296 -4.75 9.88 9.81
C SER A 296 -4.56 11.09 8.91
N SER A 297 -3.65 10.99 7.96
CA SER A 297 -3.46 12.02 6.94
C SER A 297 -3.73 11.44 5.55
N ILE A 298 -4.30 12.26 4.66
CA ILE A 298 -4.49 11.92 3.25
C ILE A 298 -3.75 12.93 2.38
N PHE A 299 -3.06 12.43 1.35
CA PHE A 299 -2.18 13.19 0.48
C PHE A 299 -2.58 12.98 -0.97
N LYS A 300 -2.77 14.05 -1.73
CA LYS A 300 -2.97 14.01 -3.17
C LYS A 300 -1.71 14.44 -3.88
N MET A 301 -1.16 13.62 -4.76
CA MET A 301 0.06 13.93 -5.50
C MET A 301 0.00 13.52 -6.96
N ILE A 302 0.91 14.07 -7.75
CA ILE A 302 1.12 13.71 -9.15
C ILE A 302 2.56 13.28 -9.31
N THR A 303 2.80 12.20 -10.04
CA THR A 303 4.16 11.77 -10.42
C THR A 303 4.24 11.50 -11.91
N GLU A 304 5.39 11.86 -12.52
CA GLU A 304 5.66 11.58 -13.93
C GLU A 304 5.97 10.09 -14.12
N LYS A 305 5.48 9.54 -15.22
CA LYS A 305 5.82 8.18 -15.68
C LYS A 305 7.10 8.24 -16.51
N LYS A 306 8.22 7.97 -15.90
CA LYS A 306 9.51 7.82 -16.61
C LYS A 306 9.71 6.42 -17.13
#